data_f6b16750d552b7d31c353e4e37923904
#
_entry.id   f6b16750d552b7d31c353e4e37923904
#
_cell.length_a   1.000
_cell.length_b   1.000
_cell.length_c   1.000
_cell.angle_alpha   90.00
_cell.angle_beta   90.00
_cell.angle_gamma   90.00
#
_symmetry.space_group_name_H-M   'P 1'
#
loop_
_entity.id
_entity.type
_entity.pdbx_description
1 polymer ?
#
loop_
_entity_poly.entity_id
_entity_poly.type
_entity_poly.pdbx_seq_one_letter_code
_entity_poly.pdbx_strand_id
1 'polypeptide(L)'
;MTGNGSSRRSFVKLLAAAPLLSQIAARDLYANASMAMGIGAKQNIYSRLGVKTVINCRGTWTYLSGSLEFPEVRQAQLEASEYFVNMLELQRAVGRRLSELTGAGSGIVTSGSAGAMAAATAACMAGTNDQLIWQLPDTTGMKHEVVMAGGRSAFDSAIRLTGAKLVLAHSPEEIANSINENTAMIYTNDLGEKLEKEVAISKDRKVPLLLDDAAGIPPVDNAKLYARMGVDMYCFSGGKGLRGPQCSGLLLGRKDLIEAALLNSSPREGAVCRPMKVGKEEVIGCLTALETWFKTDEKKLYAEWNVRIDKIRKLVETVPGVTTSTYVPDDGNRYPTLRVTWDQQAWGFSISDCARELRASDPIIEVLGADNPSLVTAVREGNPNSKVRKAPDHIELVSMTIKPGEEMIVGQRLRAVLAAAWKKAA
;
A
#
# COMPACT_ATOMS: atom_id res chain seq x y z
N MET A 1 6.85 -39.02 53.47
CA MET A 1 6.49 -37.70 52.92
C MET A 1 7.40 -37.41 51.76
N THR A 2 6.96 -37.79 50.59
CA THR A 2 7.78 -37.74 49.35
C THR A 2 7.15 -36.75 48.41
N GLY A 3 7.84 -35.61 48.16
CA GLY A 3 7.45 -34.61 47.20
C GLY A 3 7.95 -34.98 45.81
N ASN A 4 7.03 -35.07 44.86
CA ASN A 4 7.33 -35.28 43.43
C ASN A 4 7.68 -33.95 42.78
N GLY A 5 8.97 -33.73 42.53
CA GLY A 5 9.48 -32.64 41.70
C GLY A 5 9.53 -33.08 40.23
N SER A 6 8.57 -32.69 39.40
CA SER A 6 8.67 -32.88 37.96
C SER A 6 9.64 -31.89 37.35
N SER A 7 10.70 -32.40 36.78
CA SER A 7 11.91 -31.75 36.37
C SER A 7 11.72 -30.94 35.08
N ARG A 8 12.13 -29.66 35.11
CA ARG A 8 12.34 -28.77 33.94
C ARG A 8 13.22 -29.36 32.83
N ARG A 9 13.93 -30.48 33.10
CA ARG A 9 14.79 -31.18 32.14
C ARG A 9 14.03 -32.02 31.10
N SER A 10 12.75 -32.40 31.35
CA SER A 10 11.95 -33.14 30.38
C SER A 10 11.39 -32.25 29.27
N PHE A 11 11.23 -30.96 29.53
CA PHE A 11 10.70 -30.01 28.53
C PHE A 11 11.76 -29.61 27.47
N VAL A 12 13.04 -29.57 27.85
CA VAL A 12 14.12 -29.19 26.95
C VAL A 12 14.53 -30.34 26.01
N LYS A 13 14.30 -31.62 26.40
CA LYS A 13 14.60 -32.76 25.56
C LYS A 13 13.58 -33.02 24.43
N LEU A 14 12.37 -32.45 24.54
CA LEU A 14 11.34 -32.55 23.48
C LEU A 14 11.57 -31.55 22.33
N LEU A 15 12.35 -30.51 22.54
CA LEU A 15 12.68 -29.49 21.54
C LEU A 15 13.86 -29.86 20.64
N ALA A 16 14.61 -30.92 20.96
CA ALA A 16 15.85 -31.27 20.25
C ALA A 16 15.69 -32.41 19.22
N ALA A 17 14.48 -32.93 19.00
CA ALA A 17 14.26 -34.10 18.13
C ALA A 17 13.10 -33.94 17.14
N ALA A 18 12.87 -32.75 16.58
CA ALA A 18 11.92 -32.60 15.48
C ALA A 18 12.65 -32.13 14.23
N PRO A 19 12.82 -32.98 13.20
CA PRO A 19 13.26 -32.51 11.90
C PRO A 19 12.12 -31.75 11.23
N LEU A 20 12.46 -30.61 10.67
CA LEU A 20 11.83 -29.85 9.56
C LEU A 20 10.51 -30.45 8.99
N LEU A 21 9.46 -30.44 9.74
CA LEU A 21 8.11 -30.61 9.23
C LEU A 21 7.40 -29.27 9.29
N SER A 22 7.45 -28.63 8.11
CA SER A 22 6.59 -27.52 7.64
C SER A 22 6.04 -26.56 8.69
N GLN A 23 6.59 -25.35 8.73
CA GLN A 23 6.02 -24.17 9.38
C GLN A 23 4.54 -23.89 8.98
N ILE A 24 4.06 -24.54 7.92
CA ILE A 24 2.67 -24.48 7.44
C ILE A 24 1.74 -25.28 8.38
N ALA A 25 2.11 -26.46 8.84
CA ALA A 25 1.27 -27.26 9.73
C ALA A 25 1.13 -26.66 11.15
N ALA A 26 2.15 -26.00 11.64
CA ALA A 26 2.08 -25.31 12.93
C ALA A 26 1.13 -24.07 12.88
N ARG A 27 1.03 -23.42 11.74
CA ARG A 27 0.13 -22.27 11.52
C ARG A 27 -1.35 -22.70 11.53
N ASP A 28 -1.67 -23.83 10.89
CA ASP A 28 -3.03 -24.36 10.83
C ASP A 28 -3.47 -24.96 12.18
N LEU A 29 -2.57 -25.56 12.93
CA LEU A 29 -2.84 -26.05 14.28
C LEU A 29 -3.12 -24.93 15.27
N TYR A 30 -2.42 -23.78 15.19
CA TYR A 30 -2.68 -22.62 16.04
C TYR A 30 -4.02 -21.93 15.73
N ALA A 31 -4.37 -21.84 14.44
CA ALA A 31 -5.65 -21.26 14.00
C ALA A 31 -6.82 -22.15 14.43
N ASN A 32 -6.71 -23.47 14.29
CA ASN A 32 -7.75 -24.42 14.63
C ASN A 32 -7.90 -24.66 16.15
N ALA A 33 -6.81 -24.62 16.92
CA ALA A 33 -6.86 -24.73 18.38
C ALA A 33 -7.54 -23.52 19.04
N SER A 34 -7.39 -22.32 18.47
CA SER A 34 -8.04 -21.11 18.96
C SER A 34 -9.56 -21.11 18.71
N MET A 35 -10.04 -21.80 17.67
CA MET A 35 -11.47 -21.97 17.39
C MET A 35 -12.14 -23.07 18.22
N ALA A 36 -11.39 -24.11 18.58
CA ALA A 36 -11.95 -25.29 19.28
C ALA A 36 -12.12 -25.10 20.79
N MET A 37 -11.45 -24.13 21.41
CA MET A 37 -11.40 -24.03 22.87
C MET A 37 -12.32 -23.00 23.51
N GLY A 38 -13.18 -22.26 22.80
CA GLY A 38 -14.13 -21.31 23.44
C GLY A 38 -13.45 -20.33 24.43
N ILE A 39 -12.13 -20.14 24.32
CA ILE A 39 -11.36 -19.28 25.20
C ILE A 39 -11.66 -17.84 24.80
N GLY A 40 -12.20 -17.06 25.69
CA GLY A 40 -12.56 -15.66 25.51
C GLY A 40 -11.49 -14.92 24.71
N ALA A 41 -11.90 -14.09 23.74
CA ALA A 41 -11.04 -13.44 22.75
C ALA A 41 -9.76 -12.95 23.40
N LYS A 42 -8.62 -13.54 23.01
CA LYS A 42 -7.32 -13.25 23.61
C LYS A 42 -7.10 -11.74 23.50
N GLN A 43 -7.05 -11.05 24.66
CA GLN A 43 -6.93 -9.60 24.72
C GLN A 43 -5.67 -9.16 23.97
N ASN A 44 -5.84 -8.49 22.84
CA ASN A 44 -4.74 -7.95 22.05
C ASN A 44 -4.43 -6.51 22.46
N ILE A 45 -3.35 -5.94 21.92
CA ILE A 45 -2.92 -4.59 22.26
C ILE A 45 -4.00 -3.54 21.97
N TYR A 46 -4.81 -3.70 20.93
CA TYR A 46 -5.87 -2.76 20.55
C TYR A 46 -7.07 -2.86 21.50
N SER A 47 -7.50 -4.08 21.84
CA SER A 47 -8.62 -4.27 22.77
C SER A 47 -8.33 -3.69 24.16
N ARG A 48 -7.05 -3.67 24.61
CA ARG A 48 -6.64 -2.98 25.83
C ARG A 48 -6.84 -1.47 25.78
N LEU A 49 -6.86 -0.89 24.58
CA LEU A 49 -7.12 0.53 24.33
C LEU A 49 -8.60 0.81 24.00
N GLY A 50 -9.47 -0.21 24.04
CA GLY A 50 -10.87 -0.10 23.65
C GLY A 50 -11.09 -0.04 22.14
N VAL A 51 -10.07 -0.33 21.33
CA VAL A 51 -10.16 -0.32 19.85
C VAL A 51 -10.49 -1.72 19.35
N LYS A 52 -11.54 -1.83 18.54
CA LYS A 52 -11.93 -3.08 17.89
C LYS A 52 -11.09 -3.33 16.63
N THR A 53 -10.67 -4.57 16.42
CA THR A 53 -10.04 -4.98 15.18
C THR A 53 -11.07 -5.24 14.09
N VAL A 54 -10.63 -5.17 12.83
CA VAL A 54 -11.47 -5.23 11.63
C VAL A 54 -10.99 -6.36 10.73
N ILE A 55 -11.90 -7.12 10.14
CA ILE A 55 -11.61 -7.94 8.96
C ILE A 55 -11.63 -7.01 7.76
N ASN A 56 -10.47 -6.80 7.16
CA ASN A 56 -10.30 -5.87 6.07
C ASN A 56 -10.51 -6.56 4.72
N CYS A 57 -11.68 -6.37 4.12
CA CYS A 57 -11.99 -6.75 2.75
C CYS A 57 -11.94 -5.55 1.77
N ARG A 58 -11.52 -4.36 2.25
CA ARG A 58 -11.54 -3.12 1.47
C ARG A 58 -10.21 -2.86 0.73
N GLY A 59 -9.14 -3.53 1.12
CA GLY A 59 -7.81 -3.32 0.56
C GLY A 59 -6.93 -2.37 1.39
N THR A 60 -5.87 -1.86 0.79
CA THR A 60 -4.76 -1.18 1.49
C THR A 60 -4.99 0.31 1.78
N TRP A 61 -6.18 0.65 2.23
CA TRP A 61 -6.52 2.03 2.60
C TRP A 61 -5.83 2.46 3.89
N THR A 62 -5.28 3.67 3.92
CA THR A 62 -4.50 4.20 5.04
C THR A 62 -5.25 4.17 6.36
N TYR A 63 -6.55 4.52 6.36
CA TYR A 63 -7.36 4.53 7.59
C TYR A 63 -7.66 3.13 8.13
N LEU A 64 -7.43 2.07 7.34
CA LEU A 64 -7.48 0.66 7.76
C LEU A 64 -6.07 0.08 7.98
N SER A 65 -5.07 0.94 8.18
CA SER A 65 -3.68 0.58 8.44
C SER A 65 -2.94 -0.09 7.27
N GLY A 66 -3.43 0.10 6.02
CA GLY A 66 -2.77 -0.42 4.82
C GLY A 66 -2.79 -1.94 4.72
N SER A 67 -1.64 -2.56 4.55
CA SER A 67 -1.45 -4.01 4.50
C SER A 67 -0.80 -4.55 5.78
N LEU A 68 -0.92 -5.87 5.97
CA LEU A 68 -0.14 -6.56 7.00
C LEU A 68 1.24 -6.93 6.44
N GLU A 69 2.26 -6.57 7.18
CA GLU A 69 3.64 -6.87 6.86
C GLU A 69 3.92 -8.37 6.73
N PHE A 70 4.90 -8.73 5.91
CA PHE A 70 5.44 -10.08 5.92
C PHE A 70 6.06 -10.43 7.30
N PRO A 71 6.07 -11.70 7.72
CA PRO A 71 6.75 -12.11 8.95
C PRO A 71 8.21 -11.71 8.97
N GLU A 72 8.90 -11.83 7.84
CA GLU A 72 10.31 -11.48 7.62
C GLU A 72 10.56 -9.99 7.87
N VAL A 73 9.62 -9.13 7.46
CA VAL A 73 9.68 -7.68 7.67
C VAL A 73 9.66 -7.36 9.16
N ARG A 74 8.69 -7.92 9.89
CA ARG A 74 8.58 -7.69 11.34
C ARG A 74 9.81 -8.17 12.10
N GLN A 75 10.40 -9.31 11.69
CA GLN A 75 11.62 -9.84 12.28
C GLN A 75 12.80 -8.89 12.03
N ALA A 76 12.95 -8.41 10.80
CA ALA A 76 14.02 -7.49 10.44
C ALA A 76 13.91 -6.13 11.16
N GLN A 77 12.67 -5.62 11.33
CA GLN A 77 12.43 -4.41 12.11
C GLN A 77 12.81 -4.59 13.59
N LEU A 78 12.45 -5.74 14.18
CA LEU A 78 12.80 -6.06 15.56
C LEU A 78 14.32 -6.09 15.73
N GLU A 79 15.05 -6.76 14.84
CA GLU A 79 16.51 -6.78 14.86
C GLU A 79 17.11 -5.38 14.69
N ALA A 80 16.62 -4.60 13.71
CA ALA A 80 17.10 -3.24 13.46
C ALA A 80 16.91 -2.32 14.69
N SER A 81 15.87 -2.56 15.49
CA SER A 81 15.59 -1.74 16.67
C SER A 81 16.67 -1.81 17.75
N GLU A 82 17.50 -2.85 17.74
CA GLU A 82 18.51 -3.09 18.78
C GLU A 82 19.84 -2.34 18.53
N TYR A 83 19.99 -1.65 17.38
CA TYR A 83 21.25 -1.02 17.00
C TYR A 83 21.07 0.44 16.62
N PHE A 84 22.10 1.25 16.85
CA PHE A 84 22.24 2.59 16.30
C PHE A 84 23.03 2.55 15.01
N VAL A 85 22.60 3.34 14.01
CA VAL A 85 23.28 3.44 12.71
C VAL A 85 23.29 4.90 12.23
N ASN A 86 24.26 5.25 11.37
CA ASN A 86 24.22 6.50 10.64
C ASN A 86 23.16 6.40 9.53
N MET A 87 22.13 7.23 9.59
CA MET A 87 20.98 7.16 8.67
C MET A 87 21.35 7.46 7.21
N LEU A 88 22.30 8.36 6.96
CA LEU A 88 22.75 8.64 5.57
C LEU A 88 23.55 7.46 4.99
N GLU A 89 24.37 6.85 5.82
CA GLU A 89 25.12 5.65 5.44
C GLU A 89 24.17 4.47 5.17
N LEU A 90 23.17 4.28 6.04
CA LEU A 90 22.14 3.26 5.88
C LEU A 90 21.38 3.44 4.56
N GLN A 91 20.87 4.64 4.29
CA GLN A 91 20.11 4.93 3.06
C GLN A 91 20.96 4.67 1.80
N ARG A 92 22.24 5.08 1.79
CA ARG A 92 23.13 4.80 0.67
C ARG A 92 23.47 3.31 0.51
N ALA A 93 23.59 2.57 1.62
CA ALA A 93 23.76 1.11 1.57
C ALA A 93 22.52 0.42 1.00
N VAL A 94 21.33 0.82 1.49
CA VAL A 94 20.04 0.36 0.96
C VAL A 94 19.90 0.74 -0.52
N GLY A 95 20.32 1.94 -0.92
CA GLY A 95 20.32 2.39 -2.33
C GLY A 95 21.14 1.51 -3.25
N ARG A 96 22.32 1.06 -2.81
CA ARG A 96 23.13 0.07 -3.57
C ARG A 96 22.37 -1.25 -3.70
N ARG A 97 21.79 -1.73 -2.61
CA ARG A 97 21.04 -2.99 -2.62
C ARG A 97 19.79 -2.94 -3.49
N LEU A 98 19.07 -1.82 -3.47
CA LEU A 98 17.92 -1.58 -4.36
C LEU A 98 18.35 -1.55 -5.83
N SER A 99 19.51 -0.94 -6.14
CA SER A 99 20.08 -0.95 -7.49
C SER A 99 20.39 -2.39 -7.97
N GLU A 100 20.97 -3.23 -7.13
CA GLU A 100 21.24 -4.65 -7.44
C GLU A 100 19.97 -5.43 -7.73
N LEU A 101 18.91 -5.18 -6.96
CA LEU A 101 17.64 -5.90 -7.08
C LEU A 101 16.83 -5.48 -8.31
N THR A 102 16.86 -4.20 -8.66
CA THR A 102 15.91 -3.60 -9.60
C THR A 102 16.54 -3.14 -10.91
N GLY A 103 17.86 -2.93 -10.93
CA GLY A 103 18.56 -2.33 -12.06
C GLY A 103 18.41 -0.80 -12.14
N ALA A 104 17.75 -0.16 -11.18
CA ALA A 104 17.73 1.30 -11.04
C ALA A 104 19.14 1.83 -10.69
N GLY A 105 19.43 3.09 -11.03
CA GLY A 105 20.73 3.70 -10.70
C GLY A 105 20.99 3.82 -9.19
N SER A 106 19.93 3.99 -8.39
CA SER A 106 19.93 3.97 -6.92
C SER A 106 18.49 3.95 -6.40
N GLY A 107 18.33 3.96 -5.06
CA GLY A 107 17.05 4.11 -4.39
C GLY A 107 17.19 4.58 -2.95
N ILE A 108 16.11 5.08 -2.38
CA ILE A 108 15.98 5.41 -0.95
C ILE A 108 14.63 4.95 -0.42
N VAL A 109 14.56 4.75 0.89
CA VAL A 109 13.29 4.57 1.59
C VAL A 109 12.81 5.91 2.13
N THR A 110 11.57 6.24 1.87
CA THR A 110 10.90 7.49 2.24
C THR A 110 9.70 7.22 3.16
N SER A 111 9.10 8.27 3.72
CA SER A 111 7.87 8.16 4.51
C SER A 111 6.64 8.02 3.60
N GLY A 112 6.46 6.81 3.05
CA GLY A 112 5.44 6.51 2.05
C GLY A 112 5.78 7.06 0.66
N SER A 113 4.96 6.72 -0.36
CA SER A 113 5.09 7.31 -1.71
C SER A 113 4.86 8.82 -1.70
N ALA A 114 4.05 9.36 -0.78
CA ALA A 114 3.89 10.80 -0.63
C ALA A 114 5.22 11.47 -0.25
N GLY A 115 5.98 10.90 0.69
CA GLY A 115 7.34 11.35 1.00
C GLY A 115 8.30 11.22 -0.18
N ALA A 116 8.14 10.18 -1.01
CA ALA A 116 8.90 10.01 -2.23
C ALA A 116 8.61 11.12 -3.25
N MET A 117 7.34 11.44 -3.48
CA MET A 117 6.93 12.52 -4.37
C MET A 117 7.47 13.89 -3.91
N ALA A 118 7.38 14.19 -2.61
CA ALA A 118 7.90 15.43 -2.06
C ALA A 118 9.43 15.52 -2.22
N ALA A 119 10.16 14.46 -1.86
CA ALA A 119 11.61 14.42 -1.97
C ALA A 119 12.10 14.51 -3.43
N ALA A 120 11.43 13.81 -4.36
CA ALA A 120 11.71 13.86 -5.78
C ALA A 120 11.48 15.27 -6.36
N THR A 121 10.37 15.93 -5.97
CA THR A 121 10.06 17.29 -6.40
C THR A 121 11.12 18.27 -5.88
N ALA A 122 11.45 18.21 -4.60
CA ALA A 122 12.49 19.05 -4.01
C ALA A 122 13.87 18.82 -4.67
N ALA A 123 14.19 17.55 -4.98
CA ALA A 123 15.41 17.18 -5.70
C ALA A 123 15.49 17.84 -7.09
N CYS A 124 14.38 17.85 -7.84
CA CYS A 124 14.32 18.47 -9.16
C CYS A 124 14.41 20.02 -9.12
N MET A 125 14.02 20.64 -8.00
CA MET A 125 14.09 22.09 -7.82
C MET A 125 15.43 22.55 -7.25
N ALA A 126 15.87 21.97 -6.14
CA ALA A 126 17.05 22.41 -5.38
C ALA A 126 18.33 21.61 -5.71
N GLY A 127 18.18 20.42 -6.30
CA GLY A 127 19.32 19.53 -6.55
C GLY A 127 20.06 19.20 -5.24
N THR A 128 21.39 19.31 -5.28
CA THR A 128 22.26 19.10 -4.12
C THR A 128 22.80 20.44 -3.55
N ASN A 129 22.28 21.57 -3.99
CA ASN A 129 22.72 22.89 -3.55
C ASN A 129 22.18 23.22 -2.18
N ASP A 130 23.08 23.39 -1.20
CA ASP A 130 22.75 23.64 0.20
C ASP A 130 21.86 24.86 0.44
N GLN A 131 22.12 25.95 -0.29
CA GLN A 131 21.35 27.19 -0.15
C GLN A 131 19.93 27.03 -0.69
N LEU A 132 19.77 26.36 -1.85
CA LEU A 132 18.45 26.09 -2.43
C LEU A 132 17.65 25.08 -1.62
N ILE A 133 18.31 24.07 -1.03
CA ILE A 133 17.67 23.11 -0.12
C ILE A 133 17.11 23.84 1.11
N TRP A 134 17.88 24.75 1.68
CA TRP A 134 17.46 25.54 2.84
C TRP A 134 16.36 26.55 2.49
N GLN A 135 16.38 27.11 1.28
CA GLN A 135 15.42 28.11 0.81
C GLN A 135 14.00 27.55 0.61
N LEU A 136 13.87 26.26 0.21
CA LEU A 136 12.57 25.64 0.02
C LEU A 136 11.73 25.70 1.31
N PRO A 137 10.41 25.99 1.26
CA PRO A 137 9.54 26.03 0.06
C PRO A 137 9.47 27.36 -0.69
N ASP A 138 10.32 28.36 -0.39
CA ASP A 138 10.45 29.54 -1.23
C ASP A 138 11.19 29.18 -2.53
N THR A 139 10.48 29.23 -3.65
CA THR A 139 10.99 28.84 -4.97
C THR A 139 11.53 29.99 -5.81
N THR A 140 11.75 31.19 -5.20
CA THR A 140 12.28 32.36 -5.90
C THR A 140 13.63 32.04 -6.57
N GLY A 141 13.71 32.25 -7.88
CA GLY A 141 14.91 31.98 -8.67
C GLY A 141 15.13 30.50 -9.04
N MET A 142 14.21 29.60 -8.70
CA MET A 142 14.28 28.18 -9.05
C MET A 142 13.29 27.81 -10.15
N LYS A 143 13.61 26.75 -10.89
CA LYS A 143 12.58 26.00 -11.63
C LYS A 143 11.61 25.42 -10.62
N HIS A 144 10.32 25.65 -10.78
CA HIS A 144 9.32 25.27 -9.76
C HIS A 144 8.00 24.77 -10.33
N GLU A 145 7.87 24.72 -11.66
CA GLU A 145 6.68 24.17 -12.28
C GLU A 145 6.80 22.64 -12.42
N VAL A 146 5.75 21.95 -12.04
CA VAL A 146 5.61 20.49 -12.24
C VAL A 146 4.49 20.29 -13.24
N VAL A 147 4.82 19.80 -14.43
CA VAL A 147 3.85 19.39 -15.45
C VAL A 147 3.25 18.06 -15.01
N MET A 148 1.97 18.11 -14.68
CA MET A 148 1.25 16.99 -14.10
C MET A 148 0.35 16.34 -15.15
N ALA A 149 0.65 15.11 -15.55
CA ALA A 149 -0.19 14.33 -16.43
C ALA A 149 -1.55 14.03 -15.77
N GLY A 150 -2.62 14.31 -16.50
CA GLY A 150 -3.98 14.12 -16.00
C GLY A 150 -4.47 15.23 -15.09
N GLY A 151 -5.39 14.90 -14.20
CA GLY A 151 -6.06 15.85 -13.30
C GLY A 151 -5.43 15.93 -11.91
N ARG A 152 -5.98 16.83 -11.09
CA ARG A 152 -5.65 16.94 -9.67
C ARG A 152 -6.00 15.66 -8.91
N SER A 153 -5.16 15.27 -7.96
CA SER A 153 -5.37 14.12 -7.09
C SER A 153 -5.28 14.50 -5.60
N ALA A 154 -5.76 13.63 -4.73
CA ALA A 154 -5.62 13.82 -3.29
C ALA A 154 -4.15 13.82 -2.83
N PHE A 155 -3.26 13.26 -3.63
CA PHE A 155 -1.83 13.09 -3.31
C PHE A 155 -0.96 14.21 -3.85
N ASP A 156 -1.47 15.11 -4.72
CA ASP A 156 -0.70 16.24 -5.25
C ASP A 156 -0.26 17.23 -4.17
N SER A 157 -0.85 17.16 -2.98
CA SER A 157 -0.40 17.91 -1.81
C SER A 157 1.07 17.64 -1.47
N ALA A 158 1.56 16.42 -1.74
CA ALA A 158 2.96 16.06 -1.53
C ALA A 158 3.93 16.83 -2.45
N ILE A 159 3.49 17.15 -3.65
CA ILE A 159 4.24 17.99 -4.59
C ILE A 159 4.14 19.47 -4.17
N ARG A 160 2.91 19.95 -3.90
CA ARG A 160 2.66 21.36 -3.57
C ARG A 160 3.32 21.85 -2.30
N LEU A 161 3.49 20.98 -1.29
CA LEU A 161 4.13 21.36 -0.02
C LEU A 161 5.60 21.81 -0.19
N THR A 162 6.26 21.41 -1.29
CA THR A 162 7.62 21.85 -1.60
C THR A 162 7.70 23.28 -2.18
N GLY A 163 6.55 23.93 -2.39
CA GLY A 163 6.46 25.23 -3.06
C GLY A 163 6.23 25.11 -4.58
N ALA A 164 6.18 23.89 -5.12
CA ALA A 164 5.98 23.69 -6.55
C ALA A 164 4.60 24.12 -7.03
N LYS A 165 4.55 24.71 -8.22
CA LYS A 165 3.33 25.08 -8.96
C LYS A 165 2.95 23.95 -9.91
N LEU A 166 1.70 23.48 -9.85
CA LEU A 166 1.19 22.45 -10.75
C LEU A 166 0.70 23.06 -12.07
N VAL A 167 1.15 22.48 -13.19
CA VAL A 167 0.68 22.78 -14.55
C VAL A 167 0.02 21.50 -15.08
N LEU A 168 -1.31 21.52 -15.25
CA LEU A 168 -2.06 20.33 -15.67
C LEU A 168 -1.96 20.16 -17.19
N ALA A 169 -1.76 18.92 -17.62
CA ALA A 169 -1.72 18.52 -19.03
C ALA A 169 -2.45 17.16 -19.17
N HIS A 170 -3.32 17.01 -20.18
CA HIS A 170 -4.22 15.87 -20.30
C HIS A 170 -3.87 14.96 -21.48
N SER A 171 -2.86 15.30 -22.25
CA SER A 171 -2.33 14.50 -23.36
C SER A 171 -0.81 14.63 -23.46
N PRO A 172 -0.12 13.68 -24.12
CA PRO A 172 1.32 13.81 -24.39
C PRO A 172 1.69 15.10 -25.11
N GLU A 173 0.85 15.57 -26.03
CA GLU A 173 1.06 16.83 -26.75
C GLU A 173 0.96 18.04 -25.80
N GLU A 174 -0.02 18.04 -24.91
CA GLU A 174 -0.15 19.09 -23.89
C GLU A 174 1.03 19.07 -22.92
N ILE A 175 1.52 17.89 -22.51
CA ILE A 175 2.72 17.76 -21.68
C ILE A 175 3.91 18.42 -22.38
N ALA A 176 4.16 18.04 -23.64
CA ALA A 176 5.28 18.60 -24.42
C ALA A 176 5.19 20.12 -24.60
N ASN A 177 3.99 20.67 -24.79
CA ASN A 177 3.73 22.09 -24.97
C ASN A 177 3.78 22.89 -23.66
N SER A 178 3.53 22.24 -22.52
CA SER A 178 3.55 22.89 -21.20
C SER A 178 4.95 23.02 -20.61
N ILE A 179 5.94 22.32 -21.17
CA ILE A 179 7.33 22.40 -20.72
C ILE A 179 7.96 23.72 -21.15
N ASN A 180 8.51 24.45 -20.19
CA ASN A 180 9.19 25.73 -20.38
C ASN A 180 10.41 25.84 -19.46
N GLU A 181 11.07 27.00 -19.42
CA GLU A 181 12.28 27.25 -18.62
C GLU A 181 12.07 27.13 -17.12
N ASN A 182 10.84 27.26 -16.62
CA ASN A 182 10.49 27.13 -15.21
C ASN A 182 10.12 25.67 -14.83
N THR A 183 10.05 24.75 -15.80
CA THR A 183 9.67 23.37 -15.54
C THR A 183 10.80 22.62 -14.84
N ALA A 184 10.51 22.14 -13.64
CA ALA A 184 11.42 21.35 -12.82
C ALA A 184 11.26 19.83 -13.09
N MET A 185 10.03 19.37 -13.32
CA MET A 185 9.72 17.94 -13.39
C MET A 185 8.40 17.68 -14.14
N ILE A 186 8.30 16.51 -14.73
CA ILE A 186 7.03 15.89 -15.17
C ILE A 186 6.60 14.91 -14.10
N TYR A 187 5.33 14.93 -13.69
CA TYR A 187 4.73 13.94 -12.81
C TYR A 187 3.66 13.17 -13.57
N THR A 188 3.66 11.86 -13.42
CA THR A 188 2.64 10.98 -14.00
C THR A 188 2.29 9.82 -13.07
N ASN A 189 1.07 9.30 -13.23
CA ASN A 189 0.62 7.99 -12.76
C ASN A 189 0.06 7.15 -13.90
N ASP A 190 0.28 7.56 -15.14
CA ASP A 190 -0.06 6.79 -16.33
C ASP A 190 0.88 5.59 -16.49
N LEU A 191 0.37 4.51 -17.07
CA LEU A 191 1.09 3.27 -17.31
C LEU A 191 1.01 2.85 -18.78
N GLY A 192 1.79 1.85 -19.15
CA GLY A 192 1.79 1.27 -20.49
C GLY A 192 2.20 2.28 -21.57
N GLU A 193 1.49 2.31 -22.69
CA GLU A 193 1.81 3.13 -23.87
C GLU A 193 1.86 4.65 -23.58
N LYS A 194 1.03 5.12 -22.64
CA LYS A 194 1.05 6.53 -22.24
C LYS A 194 2.37 6.87 -21.54
N LEU A 195 2.77 6.05 -20.57
CA LEU A 195 4.05 6.21 -19.89
C LEU A 195 5.23 6.19 -20.86
N GLU A 196 5.21 5.31 -21.87
CA GLU A 196 6.26 5.23 -22.91
C GLU A 196 6.41 6.58 -23.65
N LYS A 197 5.28 7.18 -24.05
CA LYS A 197 5.25 8.48 -24.70
C LYS A 197 5.78 9.60 -23.80
N GLU A 198 5.39 9.59 -22.53
CA GLU A 198 5.83 10.59 -21.54
C GLU A 198 7.32 10.47 -21.22
N VAL A 199 7.85 9.25 -21.14
CA VAL A 199 9.29 9.00 -21.01
C VAL A 199 10.04 9.53 -22.23
N ALA A 200 9.52 9.34 -23.44
CA ALA A 200 10.13 9.88 -24.66
C ALA A 200 10.16 11.43 -24.62
N ILE A 201 9.07 12.07 -24.20
CA ILE A 201 9.01 13.54 -24.03
C ILE A 201 10.01 14.01 -22.97
N SER A 202 10.08 13.34 -21.81
CA SER A 202 11.04 13.63 -20.75
C SER A 202 12.47 13.66 -21.27
N LYS A 203 12.85 12.66 -22.05
CA LYS A 203 14.19 12.54 -22.65
C LYS A 203 14.47 13.62 -23.70
N ASP A 204 13.52 13.87 -24.62
CA ASP A 204 13.63 14.89 -25.64
C ASP A 204 13.80 16.30 -25.03
N ARG A 205 12.95 16.63 -24.07
CA ARG A 205 12.94 17.92 -23.38
C ARG A 205 13.98 18.05 -22.26
N LYS A 206 14.64 16.96 -21.88
CA LYS A 206 15.63 16.89 -20.79
C LYS A 206 15.04 17.38 -19.45
N VAL A 207 13.78 17.06 -19.19
CA VAL A 207 13.07 17.36 -17.96
C VAL A 207 12.80 16.04 -17.23
N PRO A 208 13.25 15.85 -15.97
CA PRO A 208 13.05 14.59 -15.25
C PRO A 208 11.58 14.20 -15.12
N LEU A 209 11.29 12.90 -15.22
CA LEU A 209 9.97 12.34 -15.02
C LEU A 209 9.90 11.51 -13.74
N LEU A 210 8.91 11.79 -12.89
CA LEU A 210 8.53 10.98 -11.75
C LEU A 210 7.25 10.19 -12.05
N LEU A 211 7.33 8.87 -11.97
CA LEU A 211 6.18 7.97 -12.00
C LEU A 211 5.73 7.64 -10.57
N ASP A 212 4.47 7.93 -10.25
CA ASP A 212 3.81 7.45 -9.02
C ASP A 212 3.01 6.17 -9.30
N ASP A 213 3.64 5.02 -9.09
CA ASP A 213 2.97 3.72 -9.09
C ASP A 213 2.92 3.14 -7.67
N ALA A 214 2.38 3.94 -6.74
CA ALA A 214 2.32 3.60 -5.32
C ALA A 214 1.71 2.22 -5.03
N ALA A 215 0.85 1.71 -5.89
CA ALA A 215 0.16 0.42 -5.75
C ALA A 215 0.62 -0.65 -6.76
N GLY A 216 1.74 -0.41 -7.45
CA GLY A 216 2.21 -1.21 -8.57
C GLY A 216 2.87 -2.55 -8.22
N ILE A 217 3.02 -2.88 -6.95
CA ILE A 217 3.49 -4.20 -6.51
C ILE A 217 2.33 -4.93 -5.81
N PRO A 218 2.00 -6.18 -6.19
CA PRO A 218 2.53 -6.95 -7.33
C PRO A 218 2.09 -6.44 -8.72
N PRO A 219 2.74 -6.85 -9.80
CA PRO A 219 3.88 -7.78 -9.87
C PRO A 219 5.18 -7.11 -9.44
N VAL A 220 6.07 -7.89 -8.81
CA VAL A 220 7.36 -7.33 -8.32
C VAL A 220 8.28 -6.91 -9.48
N ASP A 221 8.08 -7.46 -10.68
CA ASP A 221 8.88 -7.09 -11.86
C ASP A 221 8.68 -5.63 -12.29
N ASN A 222 7.61 -4.95 -11.86
CA ASN A 222 7.44 -3.51 -12.06
C ASN A 222 8.60 -2.71 -11.50
N ALA A 223 9.22 -3.16 -10.41
CA ALA A 223 10.40 -2.52 -9.84
C ALA A 223 11.62 -2.53 -10.81
N LYS A 224 11.68 -3.52 -11.72
CA LYS A 224 12.70 -3.60 -12.79
C LYS A 224 12.21 -2.96 -14.09
N LEU A 225 10.93 -3.05 -14.37
CA LEU A 225 10.34 -2.59 -15.63
C LEU A 225 10.62 -1.11 -15.86
N TYR A 226 10.37 -0.26 -14.87
CA TYR A 226 10.51 1.18 -15.00
C TYR A 226 11.97 1.62 -15.16
N ALA A 227 12.91 0.90 -14.54
CA ALA A 227 14.34 1.11 -14.80
C ALA A 227 14.72 0.79 -16.25
N ARG A 228 14.21 -0.35 -16.81
CA ARG A 228 14.42 -0.73 -18.22
C ARG A 228 13.81 0.25 -19.20
N MET A 229 12.63 0.80 -18.88
CA MET A 229 11.97 1.84 -19.68
C MET A 229 12.72 3.17 -19.64
N GLY A 230 13.62 3.34 -18.69
CA GLY A 230 14.41 4.58 -18.49
C GLY A 230 13.60 5.71 -17.85
N VAL A 231 12.63 5.38 -16.99
CA VAL A 231 11.95 6.33 -16.12
C VAL A 231 13.00 6.94 -15.17
N ASP A 232 13.03 8.27 -15.06
CA ASP A 232 14.06 8.96 -14.26
C ASP A 232 13.91 8.69 -12.76
N MET A 233 12.68 8.73 -12.25
CA MET A 233 12.33 8.38 -10.88
C MET A 233 10.96 7.69 -10.85
N TYR A 234 10.78 6.72 -9.94
CA TYR A 234 9.50 6.06 -9.73
C TYR A 234 9.36 5.60 -8.28
N CYS A 235 8.12 5.56 -7.79
CA CYS A 235 7.89 5.25 -6.39
C CYS A 235 6.80 4.20 -6.16
N PHE A 236 6.97 3.45 -5.04
CA PHE A 236 6.01 2.49 -4.52
C PHE A 236 5.72 2.77 -3.06
N SER A 237 4.49 2.50 -2.61
CA SER A 237 4.13 2.58 -1.19
C SER A 237 4.47 1.28 -0.47
N GLY A 238 5.19 1.36 0.63
CA GLY A 238 5.53 0.20 1.48
C GLY A 238 4.31 -0.43 2.13
N GLY A 239 3.34 0.37 2.56
CA GLY A 239 2.12 -0.08 3.24
C GLY A 239 1.00 -0.59 2.35
N LYS A 240 1.24 -0.73 1.04
CA LYS A 240 0.31 -1.33 0.08
C LYS A 240 0.69 -2.78 -0.22
N GLY A 241 0.62 -3.20 -1.46
CA GLY A 241 0.93 -4.56 -1.86
C GLY A 241 2.37 -4.98 -1.60
N LEU A 242 3.29 -4.05 -1.46
CA LEU A 242 4.65 -4.34 -1.05
C LEU A 242 4.72 -5.05 0.32
N ARG A 243 3.72 -4.82 1.21
CA ARG A 243 3.63 -5.47 2.53
C ARG A 243 4.83 -5.19 3.43
N GLY A 244 5.39 -4.00 3.30
CA GLY A 244 6.34 -3.40 4.22
C GLY A 244 5.66 -2.50 5.26
N PRO A 245 6.43 -1.73 6.02
CA PRO A 245 5.90 -0.80 7.01
C PRO A 245 4.94 0.23 6.38
N GLN A 246 3.83 0.51 7.07
CA GLN A 246 2.79 1.44 6.60
C GLN A 246 3.35 2.83 6.26
N CYS A 247 4.27 3.34 7.05
CA CYS A 247 4.89 4.66 6.85
C CYS A 247 6.16 4.61 5.99
N SER A 248 6.35 3.58 5.18
CA SER A 248 7.48 3.46 4.26
C SER A 248 7.07 3.55 2.80
N GLY A 249 8.00 3.93 1.94
CA GLY A 249 7.89 3.91 0.49
C GLY A 249 9.26 3.82 -0.15
N LEU A 250 9.30 3.32 -1.37
CA LEU A 250 10.51 3.26 -2.20
C LEU A 250 10.49 4.42 -3.19
N LEU A 251 11.60 5.14 -3.29
CA LEU A 251 11.91 6.02 -4.41
C LEU A 251 13.14 5.45 -5.12
N LEU A 252 12.98 5.08 -6.38
CA LEU A 252 13.98 4.43 -7.22
C LEU A 252 14.24 5.29 -8.47
N GLY A 253 15.41 5.21 -9.06
CA GLY A 253 15.69 5.91 -10.32
C GLY A 253 17.14 6.27 -10.53
N ARG A 254 17.36 7.35 -11.24
CA ARG A 254 18.69 7.88 -11.55
C ARG A 254 19.45 8.26 -10.28
N LYS A 255 20.72 7.84 -10.23
CA LYS A 255 21.57 8.00 -9.04
C LYS A 255 21.72 9.46 -8.60
N ASP A 256 21.87 10.39 -9.53
CA ASP A 256 22.01 11.82 -9.25
C ASP A 256 20.74 12.41 -8.61
N LEU A 257 19.55 12.05 -9.13
CA LEU A 257 18.27 12.50 -8.60
C LEU A 257 17.96 11.86 -7.23
N ILE A 258 18.30 10.60 -7.05
CA ILE A 258 18.12 9.91 -5.77
C ILE A 258 19.04 10.49 -4.69
N GLU A 259 20.30 10.80 -4.99
CA GLU A 259 21.19 11.49 -4.04
C GLU A 259 20.65 12.89 -3.69
N ALA A 260 20.15 13.65 -4.67
CA ALA A 260 19.49 14.91 -4.43
C ALA A 260 18.24 14.75 -3.54
N ALA A 261 17.41 13.73 -3.78
CA ALA A 261 16.24 13.44 -2.96
C ALA A 261 16.61 13.09 -1.51
N LEU A 262 17.69 12.32 -1.31
CA LEU A 262 18.22 12.03 0.01
C LEU A 262 18.65 13.30 0.75
N LEU A 263 19.34 14.20 0.07
CA LEU A 263 19.80 15.48 0.65
C LEU A 263 18.66 16.47 0.92
N ASN A 264 17.54 16.37 0.23
CA ASN A 264 16.32 17.14 0.48
C ASN A 264 15.40 16.52 1.54
N SER A 265 15.85 15.43 2.19
CA SER A 265 15.07 14.64 3.13
C SER A 265 15.71 14.58 4.53
N SER A 266 15.01 13.93 5.48
CA SER A 266 15.57 13.56 6.78
C SER A 266 16.78 12.59 6.58
N PRO A 267 17.85 12.72 7.38
CA PRO A 267 17.96 13.53 8.60
C PRO A 267 18.48 14.95 8.41
N ARG A 268 18.63 15.42 7.16
CA ARG A 268 19.23 16.74 6.92
C ARG A 268 18.36 17.86 7.51
N GLU A 269 18.96 18.68 8.38
CA GLU A 269 18.30 19.85 8.95
C GLU A 269 18.07 20.92 7.87
N GLY A 270 16.96 21.64 7.97
CA GLY A 270 16.58 22.68 7.02
C GLY A 270 15.97 22.19 5.71
N ALA A 271 16.07 20.90 5.38
CA ALA A 271 15.43 20.36 4.18
C ALA A 271 13.90 20.39 4.31
N VAL A 272 13.19 20.73 3.22
CA VAL A 272 11.72 20.82 3.21
C VAL A 272 11.04 19.49 3.58
N CYS A 273 11.65 18.35 3.26
CA CYS A 273 11.16 17.03 3.62
C CYS A 273 11.73 16.51 4.95
N ARG A 274 12.44 17.36 5.75
CA ARG A 274 12.93 16.97 7.09
C ARG A 274 11.82 16.47 8.03
N PRO A 275 10.60 17.03 8.02
CA PRO A 275 9.48 16.54 8.83
C PRO A 275 9.03 15.12 8.45
N MET A 276 9.30 14.66 7.22
CA MET A 276 8.92 13.33 6.70
C MET A 276 9.97 12.28 7.08
N LYS A 277 10.24 12.17 8.38
CA LYS A 277 11.24 11.28 8.92
C LYS A 277 10.83 9.81 8.76
N VAL A 278 11.74 8.98 8.29
CA VAL A 278 11.62 7.52 8.29
C VAL A 278 12.69 6.93 9.20
N GLY A 279 12.30 5.99 10.07
CA GLY A 279 13.23 5.37 11.02
C GLY A 279 14.03 4.22 10.39
N LYS A 280 15.07 3.77 11.08
CA LYS A 280 15.90 2.66 10.61
C LYS A 280 15.11 1.35 10.48
N GLU A 281 14.12 1.16 11.33
CA GLU A 281 13.24 0.00 11.33
C GLU A 281 12.40 -0.04 10.06
N GLU A 282 11.81 1.10 9.67
CA GLU A 282 11.04 1.22 8.44
C GLU A 282 11.93 1.10 7.19
N VAL A 283 13.15 1.64 7.25
CA VAL A 283 14.11 1.54 6.15
C VAL A 283 14.47 0.07 5.89
N ILE A 284 14.86 -0.66 6.92
CA ILE A 284 15.18 -2.09 6.83
C ILE A 284 13.94 -2.91 6.47
N GLY A 285 12.80 -2.63 7.11
CA GLY A 285 11.55 -3.33 6.84
C GLY A 285 11.09 -3.19 5.38
N CYS A 286 11.21 -1.99 4.80
CA CYS A 286 10.82 -1.74 3.41
C CYS A 286 11.75 -2.47 2.41
N LEU A 287 13.06 -2.47 2.65
CA LEU A 287 14.00 -3.26 1.86
C LEU A 287 13.69 -4.76 1.95
N THR A 288 13.52 -5.27 3.18
CA THR A 288 13.19 -6.68 3.42
C THR A 288 11.89 -7.08 2.72
N ALA A 289 10.89 -6.20 2.68
CA ALA A 289 9.65 -6.46 1.96
C ALA A 289 9.89 -6.68 0.47
N LEU A 290 10.68 -5.83 -0.18
CA LEU A 290 11.03 -5.99 -1.60
C LEU A 290 11.84 -7.27 -1.83
N GLU A 291 12.82 -7.56 -0.97
CA GLU A 291 13.60 -8.81 -1.06
C GLU A 291 12.73 -10.06 -0.89
N THR A 292 11.72 -9.99 -0.01
CA THR A 292 10.76 -11.07 0.20
C THR A 292 9.92 -11.28 -1.06
N TRP A 293 9.47 -10.21 -1.71
CA TRP A 293 8.75 -10.30 -2.97
C TRP A 293 9.54 -10.97 -4.07
N PHE A 294 10.83 -10.67 -4.24
CA PHE A 294 11.69 -11.33 -5.24
C PHE A 294 11.92 -12.83 -4.97
N LYS A 295 11.63 -13.30 -3.76
CA LYS A 295 11.67 -14.73 -3.38
C LYS A 295 10.29 -15.39 -3.40
N THR A 296 9.23 -14.61 -3.57
CA THR A 296 7.84 -15.10 -3.50
C THR A 296 7.41 -15.69 -4.84
N ASP A 297 6.81 -16.88 -4.81
CA ASP A 297 6.07 -17.42 -5.94
C ASP A 297 4.72 -16.69 -6.08
N GLU A 298 4.69 -15.69 -6.94
CA GLU A 298 3.47 -14.88 -7.17
C GLU A 298 2.29 -15.72 -7.68
N LYS A 299 2.53 -16.73 -8.51
CA LYS A 299 1.46 -17.59 -9.06
C LYS A 299 0.77 -18.37 -7.94
N LYS A 300 1.58 -18.91 -7.02
CA LYS A 300 1.05 -19.62 -5.83
C LYS A 300 0.27 -18.68 -4.94
N LEU A 301 0.79 -17.47 -4.69
CA LEU A 301 0.13 -16.46 -3.86
C LEU A 301 -1.22 -16.04 -4.46
N TYR A 302 -1.28 -15.82 -5.77
CA TYR A 302 -2.53 -15.52 -6.49
C TYR A 302 -3.53 -16.67 -6.43
N ALA A 303 -3.07 -17.92 -6.54
CA ALA A 303 -3.92 -19.10 -6.38
C ALA A 303 -4.54 -19.17 -4.98
N GLU A 304 -3.75 -18.88 -3.92
CA GLU A 304 -4.25 -18.81 -2.55
C GLU A 304 -5.30 -17.70 -2.37
N TRP A 305 -5.09 -16.52 -2.95
CA TRP A 305 -6.05 -15.42 -2.92
C TRP A 305 -7.35 -15.79 -3.64
N ASN A 306 -7.27 -16.43 -4.81
CA ASN A 306 -8.44 -16.89 -5.55
C ASN A 306 -9.24 -17.93 -4.74
N VAL A 307 -8.58 -18.89 -4.08
CA VAL A 307 -9.25 -19.86 -3.20
C VAL A 307 -10.04 -19.17 -2.09
N ARG A 308 -9.51 -18.10 -1.48
CA ARG A 308 -10.21 -17.36 -0.43
C ARG A 308 -11.50 -16.72 -0.94
N ILE A 309 -11.43 -15.96 -2.04
CA ILE A 309 -12.63 -15.31 -2.58
C ILE A 309 -13.62 -16.29 -3.16
N ASP A 310 -13.17 -17.43 -3.67
CA ASP A 310 -14.02 -18.50 -4.18
C ASP A 310 -14.88 -19.15 -3.06
N LYS A 311 -14.32 -19.29 -1.87
CA LYS A 311 -15.08 -19.73 -0.69
C LYS A 311 -16.18 -18.73 -0.31
N ILE A 312 -15.88 -17.43 -0.34
CA ILE A 312 -16.87 -16.38 -0.09
C ILE A 312 -17.95 -16.44 -1.16
N ARG A 313 -17.56 -16.48 -2.44
CA ARG A 313 -18.45 -16.56 -3.61
C ARG A 313 -19.47 -17.68 -3.46
N LYS A 314 -19.00 -18.92 -3.22
CA LYS A 314 -19.86 -20.10 -3.06
C LYS A 314 -20.91 -19.95 -1.95
N LEU A 315 -20.57 -19.23 -0.87
CA LEU A 315 -21.51 -18.99 0.22
C LEU A 315 -22.56 -17.93 -0.16
N VAL A 316 -22.17 -16.82 -0.77
CA VAL A 316 -23.10 -15.72 -1.05
C VAL A 316 -24.04 -16.04 -2.23
N GLU A 317 -23.59 -16.80 -3.22
CA GLU A 317 -24.41 -17.27 -4.36
C GLU A 317 -25.52 -18.24 -3.97
N THR A 318 -25.53 -18.76 -2.73
CA THR A 318 -26.70 -19.53 -2.20
C THR A 318 -27.91 -18.64 -1.91
N VAL A 319 -27.77 -17.31 -1.89
CA VAL A 319 -28.88 -16.38 -1.69
C VAL A 319 -29.50 -16.08 -3.07
N PRO A 320 -30.80 -16.34 -3.28
CA PRO A 320 -31.44 -16.07 -4.56
C PRO A 320 -31.34 -14.61 -4.95
N GLY A 321 -31.05 -14.33 -6.23
CA GLY A 321 -30.89 -12.98 -6.76
C GLY A 321 -29.53 -12.32 -6.50
N VAL A 322 -28.60 -13.00 -5.81
CA VAL A 322 -27.21 -12.56 -5.70
C VAL A 322 -26.40 -13.09 -6.88
N THR A 323 -25.63 -12.20 -7.51
CA THR A 323 -24.67 -12.55 -8.57
C THR A 323 -23.28 -12.07 -8.21
N THR A 324 -22.27 -12.77 -8.69
CA THR A 324 -20.88 -12.42 -8.43
C THR A 324 -20.03 -12.45 -9.67
N SER A 325 -18.94 -11.68 -9.65
CA SER A 325 -17.84 -11.79 -10.63
C SER A 325 -16.51 -11.57 -9.94
N THR A 326 -15.47 -12.14 -10.52
CA THR A 326 -14.08 -11.96 -10.04
C THR A 326 -13.26 -11.28 -11.11
N TYR A 327 -12.44 -10.32 -10.73
CA TYR A 327 -11.53 -9.62 -11.63
C TYR A 327 -10.23 -9.26 -10.91
N VAL A 328 -9.21 -8.92 -11.68
CA VAL A 328 -7.97 -8.29 -11.19
C VAL A 328 -7.89 -6.92 -11.86
N PRO A 329 -7.71 -5.82 -11.12
CA PRO A 329 -7.51 -4.50 -11.72
C PRO A 329 -6.32 -4.46 -12.67
N ASP A 330 -6.43 -3.71 -13.77
CA ASP A 330 -5.36 -3.56 -14.76
C ASP A 330 -4.24 -2.63 -14.27
N ASP A 331 -4.59 -1.66 -13.43
CA ASP A 331 -3.70 -0.68 -12.82
C ASP A 331 -3.74 -0.77 -11.29
N GLY A 332 -2.61 -0.69 -10.63
CA GLY A 332 -2.44 -0.71 -9.18
C GLY A 332 -3.33 -1.73 -8.43
N ASN A 333 -3.00 -2.05 -7.21
CA ASN A 333 -3.80 -2.98 -6.38
C ASN A 333 -4.23 -4.27 -7.13
N ARG A 334 -3.35 -4.85 -7.93
CA ARG A 334 -3.60 -6.00 -8.82
C ARG A 334 -3.83 -7.29 -8.03
N TYR A 335 -4.92 -7.34 -7.27
CA TYR A 335 -5.31 -8.52 -6.51
C TYR A 335 -6.64 -9.06 -7.01
N PRO A 336 -6.86 -10.39 -6.99
CA PRO A 336 -8.17 -10.96 -7.24
C PRO A 336 -9.21 -10.32 -6.31
N THR A 337 -10.24 -9.73 -6.90
CA THR A 337 -11.30 -9.00 -6.20
C THR A 337 -12.64 -9.58 -6.59
N LEU A 338 -13.47 -9.88 -5.59
CA LEU A 338 -14.81 -10.40 -5.76
C LEU A 338 -15.81 -9.24 -5.75
N ARG A 339 -16.59 -9.10 -6.82
CA ARG A 339 -17.79 -8.24 -6.88
C ARG A 339 -19.01 -9.04 -6.49
N VAL A 340 -19.88 -8.44 -5.69
CA VAL A 340 -21.17 -9.03 -5.29
C VAL A 340 -22.27 -8.00 -5.57
N THR A 341 -23.26 -8.42 -6.34
CA THR A 341 -24.38 -7.57 -6.79
C THR A 341 -25.72 -8.22 -6.49
N TRP A 342 -26.73 -7.39 -6.32
CA TRP A 342 -28.15 -7.76 -6.19
C TRP A 342 -29.01 -6.61 -6.67
N ASP A 343 -30.29 -6.85 -6.90
CA ASP A 343 -31.24 -5.78 -7.25
C ASP A 343 -31.56 -4.95 -6.01
N GLN A 344 -30.83 -3.84 -5.84
CA GLN A 344 -30.98 -2.94 -4.70
C GLN A 344 -32.38 -2.33 -4.62
N GLN A 345 -33.01 -2.04 -5.77
CA GLN A 345 -34.32 -1.43 -5.83
C GLN A 345 -35.41 -2.45 -5.45
N ALA A 346 -35.38 -3.62 -6.05
CA ALA A 346 -36.34 -4.68 -5.74
C ALA A 346 -36.25 -5.13 -4.28
N TRP A 347 -35.04 -5.13 -3.70
CA TRP A 347 -34.84 -5.54 -2.31
C TRP A 347 -35.05 -4.41 -1.30
N GLY A 348 -35.13 -3.16 -1.73
CA GLY A 348 -35.12 -2.00 -0.82
C GLY A 348 -33.89 -1.98 0.09
N PHE A 349 -32.80 -2.55 -0.39
CA PHE A 349 -31.56 -2.76 0.38
C PHE A 349 -30.33 -2.36 -0.45
N SER A 350 -29.73 -1.24 -0.09
CA SER A 350 -28.62 -0.65 -0.83
C SER A 350 -27.27 -1.26 -0.47
N ILE A 351 -26.27 -1.00 -1.30
CA ILE A 351 -24.86 -1.30 -1.01
C ILE A 351 -24.41 -0.65 0.31
N SER A 352 -24.86 0.58 0.56
CA SER A 352 -24.54 1.30 1.81
C SER A 352 -25.17 0.64 3.04
N ASP A 353 -26.39 0.10 2.89
CA ASP A 353 -27.04 -0.66 3.98
C ASP A 353 -26.26 -1.94 4.28
N CYS A 354 -25.88 -2.68 3.26
CA CYS A 354 -25.06 -3.90 3.43
C CYS A 354 -23.74 -3.60 4.14
N ALA A 355 -23.03 -2.58 3.70
CA ALA A 355 -21.76 -2.18 4.33
C ALA A 355 -21.95 -1.71 5.79
N ARG A 356 -23.08 -1.02 6.09
CA ARG A 356 -23.42 -0.62 7.47
C ARG A 356 -23.67 -1.83 8.38
N GLU A 357 -24.43 -2.82 7.91
CA GLU A 357 -24.69 -4.07 8.63
C GLU A 357 -23.41 -4.87 8.89
N LEU A 358 -22.49 -4.92 7.90
CA LEU A 358 -21.20 -5.58 8.05
C LEU A 358 -20.30 -4.85 9.06
N ARG A 359 -20.32 -3.51 9.09
CA ARG A 359 -19.59 -2.72 10.11
C ARG A 359 -20.18 -2.87 11.51
N ALA A 360 -21.49 -3.06 11.62
CA ALA A 360 -22.15 -3.31 12.90
C ALA A 360 -21.94 -4.73 13.43
N SER A 361 -21.38 -5.64 12.64
CA SER A 361 -21.15 -7.02 13.04
C SER A 361 -19.96 -7.18 14.01
N ASP A 362 -19.89 -8.34 14.65
CA ASP A 362 -18.74 -8.78 15.43
C ASP A 362 -18.28 -10.14 14.85
N PRO A 363 -17.06 -10.20 14.30
CA PRO A 363 -16.11 -9.11 14.08
C PRO A 363 -16.62 -8.08 13.04
N ILE A 364 -16.10 -6.84 13.13
CA ILE A 364 -16.34 -5.77 12.14
C ILE A 364 -15.77 -6.20 10.79
N ILE A 365 -16.54 -6.04 9.70
CA ILE A 365 -16.09 -6.32 8.34
C ILE A 365 -16.19 -5.03 7.50
N GLU A 366 -15.08 -4.63 6.91
CA GLU A 366 -15.02 -3.49 5.99
C GLU A 366 -14.91 -3.96 4.54
N VAL A 367 -15.79 -3.44 3.68
CA VAL A 367 -15.85 -3.76 2.25
C VAL A 367 -15.62 -2.52 1.38
N LEU A 368 -15.18 -2.70 0.13
CA LEU A 368 -15.08 -1.63 -0.85
C LEU A 368 -16.44 -1.49 -1.59
N GLY A 369 -16.71 -0.30 -2.13
CA GLY A 369 -17.96 0.00 -2.85
C GLY A 369 -18.90 0.92 -2.08
N ALA A 370 -18.87 0.91 -0.75
CA ALA A 370 -19.61 1.87 0.08
C ALA A 370 -18.66 2.79 0.84
N ASP A 371 -18.91 4.07 0.79
CA ASP A 371 -18.12 5.05 1.55
C ASP A 371 -18.36 4.88 3.06
N ASN A 372 -17.31 5.06 3.85
CA ASN A 372 -17.45 5.23 5.28
C ASN A 372 -17.77 6.70 5.56
N PRO A 373 -19.01 7.06 5.97
CA PRO A 373 -19.43 8.45 6.10
C PRO A 373 -18.56 9.27 7.06
N SER A 374 -18.00 8.63 8.09
CA SER A 374 -17.24 9.33 9.14
C SER A 374 -15.85 9.82 8.71
N LEU A 375 -15.34 9.39 7.56
CA LEU A 375 -13.95 9.68 7.14
C LEU A 375 -13.83 10.40 5.80
N VAL A 376 -14.83 10.28 4.93
CA VAL A 376 -14.72 10.72 3.53
C VAL A 376 -15.46 12.04 3.28
N THR A 377 -16.50 12.34 4.02
CA THR A 377 -17.38 13.50 3.77
C THR A 377 -16.62 14.82 3.97
N ALA A 378 -15.90 14.98 5.06
CA ALA A 378 -15.17 16.22 5.36
C ALA A 378 -14.06 16.57 4.34
N VAL A 379 -13.39 15.54 3.80
CA VAL A 379 -12.33 15.75 2.79
C VAL A 379 -12.91 16.03 1.41
N ARG A 380 -14.08 15.45 1.09
CA ARG A 380 -14.76 15.67 -0.20
C ARG A 380 -15.44 17.03 -0.29
N GLU A 381 -16.08 17.49 0.77
CA GLU A 381 -16.72 18.80 0.82
C GLU A 381 -15.75 19.96 0.60
N GLY A 382 -14.49 19.80 1.03
CA GLY A 382 -13.41 20.77 0.80
C GLY A 382 -12.69 20.64 -0.54
N ASN A 383 -12.99 19.63 -1.36
CA ASN A 383 -12.32 19.44 -2.66
C ASN A 383 -13.20 19.91 -3.82
N PRO A 384 -12.91 21.08 -4.44
CA PRO A 384 -13.70 21.62 -5.54
C PRO A 384 -13.71 20.74 -6.79
N ASN A 385 -12.79 19.77 -6.90
CA ASN A 385 -12.69 18.83 -8.01
C ASN A 385 -13.27 17.44 -7.66
N SER A 386 -13.92 17.31 -6.50
CA SER A 386 -14.59 16.06 -6.11
C SER A 386 -15.80 15.82 -7.01
N LYS A 387 -15.62 14.96 -8.02
CA LYS A 387 -16.79 14.46 -8.78
C LYS A 387 -17.65 13.64 -7.84
N VAL A 388 -18.95 13.93 -7.80
CA VAL A 388 -19.95 13.07 -7.15
C VAL A 388 -19.84 11.70 -7.82
N ARG A 389 -19.30 10.71 -7.10
CA ARG A 389 -19.26 9.34 -7.61
C ARG A 389 -20.69 8.83 -7.70
N LYS A 390 -21.03 8.22 -8.84
CA LYS A 390 -22.28 7.46 -8.99
C LYS A 390 -22.33 6.44 -7.84
N ALA A 391 -23.51 6.29 -7.22
CA ALA A 391 -23.71 5.27 -6.19
C ALA A 391 -23.23 3.91 -6.74
N PRO A 392 -22.45 3.16 -5.99
CA PRO A 392 -21.94 1.86 -6.45
C PRO A 392 -23.11 0.89 -6.65
N ASP A 393 -22.99 0.05 -7.66
CA ASP A 393 -23.95 -1.01 -7.97
C ASP A 393 -23.55 -2.37 -7.39
N HIS A 394 -22.38 -2.44 -6.75
CA HIS A 394 -21.82 -3.66 -6.15
C HIS A 394 -20.97 -3.34 -4.92
N ILE A 395 -20.74 -4.34 -4.09
CA ILE A 395 -19.63 -4.33 -3.12
C ILE A 395 -18.45 -5.13 -3.68
N GLU A 396 -17.26 -4.78 -3.24
CA GLU A 396 -16.04 -5.50 -3.62
C GLU A 396 -15.31 -6.00 -2.36
N LEU A 397 -14.74 -7.20 -2.49
CA LEU A 397 -13.92 -7.82 -1.47
C LEU A 397 -12.54 -8.12 -2.05
N VAL A 398 -11.53 -7.41 -1.54
CA VAL A 398 -10.14 -7.51 -1.97
C VAL A 398 -9.46 -8.67 -1.25
N SER A 399 -8.99 -9.66 -1.98
CA SER A 399 -8.49 -10.93 -1.43
C SER A 399 -7.23 -10.80 -0.58
N MET A 400 -6.33 -9.87 -0.92
CA MET A 400 -4.99 -9.72 -0.35
C MET A 400 -5.03 -9.35 1.14
N THR A 401 -6.01 -8.59 1.57
CA THR A 401 -6.13 -8.11 2.96
C THR A 401 -6.93 -9.05 3.86
N ILE A 402 -7.57 -10.07 3.29
CA ILE A 402 -8.29 -11.11 4.05
C ILE A 402 -7.28 -12.16 4.52
N LYS A 403 -7.17 -12.37 5.84
CA LYS A 403 -6.27 -13.41 6.40
C LYS A 403 -6.84 -14.82 6.17
N PRO A 404 -5.97 -15.85 6.11
CA PRO A 404 -6.43 -17.23 6.06
C PRO A 404 -7.41 -17.57 7.19
N GLY A 405 -8.57 -18.12 6.85
CA GLY A 405 -9.66 -18.44 7.77
C GLY A 405 -10.72 -17.34 7.91
N GLU A 406 -10.38 -16.07 7.69
CA GLU A 406 -11.35 -14.98 7.75
C GLU A 406 -12.37 -15.05 6.60
N GLU A 407 -12.02 -15.67 5.46
CA GLU A 407 -12.90 -15.82 4.32
C GLU A 407 -14.21 -16.55 4.66
N MET A 408 -14.17 -17.50 5.59
CA MET A 408 -15.37 -18.22 6.03
C MET A 408 -16.27 -17.33 6.88
N ILE A 409 -15.69 -16.53 7.77
CA ILE A 409 -16.42 -15.57 8.61
C ILE A 409 -17.09 -14.51 7.71
N VAL A 410 -16.33 -13.95 6.77
CA VAL A 410 -16.83 -12.96 5.81
C VAL A 410 -17.97 -13.53 4.98
N GLY A 411 -17.78 -14.71 4.38
CA GLY A 411 -18.78 -15.35 3.54
C GLY A 411 -20.07 -15.68 4.28
N GLN A 412 -19.97 -16.22 5.49
CA GLN A 412 -21.13 -16.54 6.33
C GLN A 412 -21.89 -15.27 6.76
N ARG A 413 -21.17 -14.23 7.18
CA ARG A 413 -21.80 -12.97 7.62
C ARG A 413 -22.47 -12.25 6.47
N LEU A 414 -21.77 -12.11 5.34
CA LEU A 414 -22.33 -11.47 4.15
C LEU A 414 -23.55 -12.23 3.61
N ARG A 415 -23.48 -13.56 3.55
CA ARG A 415 -24.64 -14.40 3.20
C ARG A 415 -25.82 -14.16 4.14
N ALA A 416 -25.58 -14.09 5.45
CA ALA A 416 -26.66 -13.85 6.43
C ALA A 416 -27.32 -12.49 6.23
N VAL A 417 -26.54 -11.43 6.01
CA VAL A 417 -27.04 -10.07 5.73
C VAL A 417 -27.88 -10.05 4.45
N LEU A 418 -27.35 -10.61 3.37
CA LEU A 418 -28.06 -10.66 2.08
C LEU A 418 -29.32 -11.53 2.13
N ALA A 419 -29.29 -12.67 2.79
CA ALA A 419 -30.45 -13.54 2.96
C ALA A 419 -31.56 -12.89 3.81
N ALA A 420 -31.19 -12.10 4.82
CA ALA A 420 -32.16 -11.34 5.62
C ALA A 420 -32.82 -10.22 4.79
N ALA A 421 -32.04 -9.52 3.96
CA ALA A 421 -32.57 -8.49 3.05
C ALA A 421 -33.50 -9.10 2.00
N TRP A 422 -33.10 -10.19 1.34
CA TRP A 422 -33.92 -10.89 0.36
C TRP A 422 -35.26 -11.36 0.94
N LYS A 423 -35.27 -11.97 2.15
CA LYS A 423 -36.50 -12.42 2.80
C LYS A 423 -37.47 -11.28 3.17
N LYS A 424 -36.98 -10.07 3.37
CA LYS A 424 -37.84 -8.89 3.63
C LYS A 424 -38.47 -8.34 2.36
N ALA A 425 -37.81 -8.57 1.22
CA ALA A 425 -38.26 -8.10 -0.10
C ALA A 425 -39.20 -9.10 -0.80
N ALA A 426 -39.09 -10.41 -0.47
CA ALA A 426 -39.96 -11.48 -0.96
C ALA A 426 -41.26 -11.57 -0.18
#